data_71d4432f706d2ce69c467911fb7cd82a
#
_entry.id   71d4432f706d2ce69c467911fb7cd82a
#
_cell.length_a   1.000
_cell.length_b   1.000
_cell.length_c   1.000
_cell.angle_alpha   90.00
_cell.angle_beta   90.00
_cell.angle_gamma   90.00
#
_symmetry.space_group_name_H-M   'P 1'
#
loop_
_entity.id
_entity.type
_entity.pdbx_description
1 polymer ?
#
loop_
_entity_poly.entity_id
_entity_poly.type
_entity_poly.pdbx_seq_one_letter_code
_entity_poly.pdbx_strand_id
1 'polypeptide(L)'
;MAARRKRTHKTKGEVDLSLVIPVYNEEAILEHQLRRFVTELRELRRPFQVIIAANGCRDQTVPIARELTRELPELLVLEHPEPNYGAALKLGILAARGRVVGCDEIDLCDVDFHKRALRRLDHDECEMVVGSKAMPGSRDRRPLTRRVATKVINRLLWVATGYRGTDTHGLKAFLRTPLEPVVRACVVDKDLFASELVIRAGRAGLRVHEIPIEVEEQRSPPIALVRRVPRVARDLARLVSAIRFGG
;
A
#
# COMPACT_ATOMS: atom_id res chain seq x y z
N MET A 1 -14.35 30.80 -6.79
CA MET A 1 -14.70 30.07 -8.04
C MET A 1 -13.71 28.93 -8.20
N ALA A 2 -14.10 27.67 -7.88
CA ALA A 2 -13.23 26.51 -8.00
C ALA A 2 -13.21 26.06 -9.47
N ALA A 3 -12.05 26.08 -10.08
CA ALA A 3 -11.85 25.62 -11.46
C ALA A 3 -12.11 24.11 -11.53
N ARG A 4 -13.21 23.74 -12.18
CA ARG A 4 -13.61 22.38 -12.51
C ARG A 4 -12.52 21.75 -13.38
N ARG A 5 -11.63 20.93 -12.80
CA ARG A 5 -10.59 20.19 -13.52
C ARG A 5 -11.26 19.33 -14.59
N LYS A 6 -10.98 19.64 -15.87
CA LYS A 6 -11.48 18.90 -17.04
C LYS A 6 -11.09 17.43 -16.91
N ARG A 7 -12.07 16.53 -17.02
CA ARG A 7 -11.85 15.10 -17.26
C ARG A 7 -10.96 14.98 -18.51
N THR A 8 -9.72 14.59 -18.32
CA THR A 8 -8.85 14.24 -19.44
C THR A 8 -9.46 13.02 -20.14
N HIS A 9 -9.69 13.15 -21.45
CA HIS A 9 -10.13 12.05 -22.30
C HIS A 9 -9.11 10.90 -22.19
N LYS A 10 -9.58 9.70 -21.79
CA LYS A 10 -8.77 8.48 -21.77
C LYS A 10 -8.39 8.11 -23.21
N THR A 11 -7.12 8.07 -23.50
CA THR A 11 -6.60 7.43 -24.72
C THR A 11 -6.77 5.92 -24.60
N LYS A 12 -7.27 5.28 -25.67
CA LYS A 12 -7.50 3.83 -25.74
C LYS A 12 -6.15 3.12 -25.58
N GLY A 13 -5.94 2.40 -24.45
CA GLY A 13 -4.68 1.71 -24.13
C GLY A 13 -3.93 2.23 -22.91
N GLU A 14 -4.37 3.33 -22.29
CA GLU A 14 -3.72 3.89 -21.09
C GLU A 14 -4.22 3.19 -19.81
N VAL A 15 -3.29 2.68 -18.98
CA VAL A 15 -3.60 2.05 -17.68
C VAL A 15 -4.25 3.09 -16.76
N ASP A 16 -5.39 2.77 -16.17
CA ASP A 16 -6.09 3.63 -15.21
C ASP A 16 -5.70 3.31 -13.77
N LEU A 17 -5.54 2.02 -13.44
CA LEU A 17 -5.26 1.53 -12.11
C LEU A 17 -4.01 0.65 -12.13
N SER A 18 -3.03 0.96 -11.27
CA SER A 18 -1.90 0.07 -10.98
C SER A 18 -1.99 -0.40 -9.56
N LEU A 19 -1.97 -1.71 -9.35
CA LEU A 19 -1.99 -2.31 -8.02
C LEU A 19 -0.62 -2.89 -7.72
N VAL A 20 -0.01 -2.50 -6.63
CA VAL A 20 1.31 -2.94 -6.18
C VAL A 20 1.15 -3.87 -5.00
N ILE A 21 1.65 -5.08 -5.13
CA ILE A 21 1.59 -6.14 -4.10
C ILE A 21 3.02 -6.57 -3.79
N PRO A 22 3.58 -6.14 -2.66
CA PRO A 22 4.86 -6.67 -2.19
C PRO A 22 4.67 -8.10 -1.69
N VAL A 23 5.54 -9.02 -2.12
CA VAL A 23 5.49 -10.44 -1.73
C VAL A 23 6.83 -10.91 -1.18
N TYR A 24 6.79 -11.77 -0.16
CA TYR A 24 7.97 -12.38 0.44
C TYR A 24 7.70 -13.83 0.85
N ASN A 25 8.19 -14.78 0.08
CA ASN A 25 8.01 -16.23 0.31
C ASN A 25 6.52 -16.60 0.44
N GLU A 26 5.78 -16.40 -0.65
CA GLU A 26 4.33 -16.57 -0.72
C GLU A 26 3.89 -17.70 -1.67
N GLU A 27 4.80 -18.64 -1.99
CA GLU A 27 4.56 -19.71 -2.94
C GLU A 27 3.25 -20.47 -2.72
N ALA A 28 2.85 -20.65 -1.44
CA ALA A 28 1.68 -21.43 -1.08
C ALA A 28 0.34 -20.78 -1.50
N ILE A 29 0.27 -19.44 -1.59
CA ILE A 29 -1.00 -18.73 -1.82
C ILE A 29 -0.99 -17.87 -3.08
N LEU A 30 0.19 -17.53 -3.61
CA LEU A 30 0.37 -16.54 -4.65
C LEU A 30 -0.51 -16.80 -5.88
N GLU A 31 -0.44 -17.98 -6.44
CA GLU A 31 -1.19 -18.32 -7.67
C GLU A 31 -2.69 -18.17 -7.47
N HIS A 32 -3.23 -18.81 -6.43
CA HIS A 32 -4.65 -18.77 -6.14
C HIS A 32 -5.15 -17.32 -5.94
N GLN A 33 -4.44 -16.56 -5.13
CA GLN A 33 -4.83 -15.18 -4.84
C GLN A 33 -4.74 -14.28 -6.07
N LEU A 34 -3.71 -14.40 -6.89
CA LEU A 34 -3.58 -13.58 -8.10
C LEU A 34 -4.65 -13.91 -9.14
N ARG A 35 -4.97 -15.18 -9.36
CA ARG A 35 -6.04 -15.59 -10.29
C ARG A 35 -7.40 -15.03 -9.84
N ARG A 36 -7.72 -15.15 -8.57
CA ARG A 36 -8.93 -14.58 -7.98
C ARG A 36 -8.95 -13.05 -8.15
N PHE A 37 -7.88 -12.39 -7.72
CA PHE A 37 -7.77 -10.93 -7.72
C PHE A 37 -7.90 -10.33 -9.12
N VAL A 38 -7.17 -10.87 -10.10
CA VAL A 38 -7.26 -10.42 -11.50
C VAL A 38 -8.66 -10.62 -12.07
N THR A 39 -9.32 -11.75 -11.76
CA THR A 39 -10.69 -12.02 -12.19
C THR A 39 -11.66 -10.98 -11.64
N GLU A 40 -11.59 -10.69 -10.35
CA GLU A 40 -12.44 -9.66 -9.71
C GLU A 40 -12.14 -8.24 -10.22
N LEU A 41 -10.86 -7.92 -10.51
CA LEU A 41 -10.45 -6.61 -11.06
C LEU A 41 -10.98 -6.40 -12.49
N ARG A 42 -11.09 -7.43 -13.30
CA ARG A 42 -11.68 -7.35 -14.66
C ARG A 42 -13.14 -6.89 -14.62
N GLU A 43 -13.86 -7.20 -13.53
CA GLU A 43 -15.23 -6.72 -13.33
C GLU A 43 -15.33 -5.20 -13.15
N LEU A 44 -14.25 -4.52 -12.77
CA LEU A 44 -14.21 -3.05 -12.69
C LEU A 44 -14.34 -2.37 -14.04
N ARG A 45 -14.14 -3.10 -15.14
CA ARG A 45 -14.18 -2.60 -16.53
C ARG A 45 -13.28 -1.36 -16.72
N ARG A 46 -12.12 -1.37 -16.09
CA ARG A 46 -11.08 -0.34 -16.20
C ARG A 46 -9.77 -0.99 -16.64
N PRO A 47 -8.98 -0.37 -17.51
CA PRO A 47 -7.62 -0.82 -17.80
C PRO A 47 -6.79 -0.82 -16.53
N PHE A 48 -6.21 -1.95 -16.16
CA PHE A 48 -5.40 -2.07 -14.96
C PHE A 48 -4.12 -2.87 -15.21
N GLN A 49 -3.16 -2.76 -14.28
CA GLN A 49 -2.01 -3.65 -14.15
C GLN A 49 -1.85 -4.05 -12.69
N VAL A 50 -1.30 -5.23 -12.45
CA VAL A 50 -0.90 -5.70 -11.12
C VAL A 50 0.60 -5.89 -11.11
N ILE A 51 1.29 -5.23 -10.19
CA ILE A 51 2.74 -5.25 -10.05
C ILE A 51 3.08 -6.09 -8.82
N ILE A 52 3.65 -7.26 -9.06
CA ILE A 52 4.19 -8.11 -8.00
C ILE A 52 5.60 -7.63 -7.70
N ALA A 53 5.78 -7.02 -6.54
CA ALA A 53 7.08 -6.53 -6.07
C ALA A 53 7.71 -7.58 -5.15
N ALA A 54 8.46 -8.52 -5.73
CA ALA A 54 9.13 -9.58 -5.00
C ALA A 54 10.25 -9.00 -4.13
N ASN A 55 10.23 -9.36 -2.86
CA ASN A 55 11.00 -8.75 -1.79
C ASN A 55 12.08 -9.72 -1.28
N GLY A 56 13.06 -10.05 -2.11
CA GLY A 56 14.14 -10.95 -1.75
C GLY A 56 13.67 -12.38 -1.47
N CYS A 57 12.71 -12.88 -2.26
CA CYS A 57 12.14 -14.22 -2.14
C CYS A 57 13.21 -15.30 -2.35
N ARG A 58 13.07 -16.43 -1.63
CA ARG A 58 13.99 -17.57 -1.69
C ARG A 58 13.29 -18.89 -2.00
N ASP A 59 11.96 -18.86 -2.13
CA ASP A 59 11.09 -19.98 -2.48
C ASP A 59 10.63 -19.89 -3.94
N GLN A 60 9.57 -20.60 -4.32
CA GLN A 60 9.03 -20.59 -5.68
C GLN A 60 8.14 -19.38 -6.01
N THR A 61 8.05 -18.37 -5.13
CA THR A 61 7.21 -17.18 -5.35
C THR A 61 7.49 -16.51 -6.69
N VAL A 62 8.76 -16.24 -7.01
CA VAL A 62 9.14 -15.55 -8.27
C VAL A 62 8.94 -16.42 -9.50
N PRO A 63 9.37 -17.68 -9.53
CA PRO A 63 9.04 -18.60 -10.63
C PRO A 63 7.54 -18.68 -10.92
N ILE A 64 6.70 -18.85 -9.89
CA ILE A 64 5.22 -18.89 -10.02
C ILE A 64 4.70 -17.57 -10.59
N ALA A 65 5.13 -16.43 -10.05
CA ALA A 65 4.70 -15.12 -10.54
C ALA A 65 5.04 -14.91 -12.03
N ARG A 66 6.24 -15.30 -12.45
CA ARG A 66 6.68 -15.21 -13.85
C ARG A 66 5.89 -16.12 -14.78
N GLU A 67 5.58 -17.33 -14.35
CA GLU A 67 4.74 -18.25 -15.15
C GLU A 67 3.35 -17.66 -15.35
N LEU A 68 2.76 -17.10 -14.30
CA LEU A 68 1.46 -16.46 -14.37
C LEU A 68 1.40 -15.27 -15.34
N THR A 69 2.50 -14.58 -15.62
CA THR A 69 2.50 -13.48 -16.62
C THR A 69 2.20 -13.95 -18.04
N ARG A 70 2.36 -15.22 -18.36
CA ARG A 70 2.02 -15.79 -19.67
C ARG A 70 0.51 -15.92 -19.88
N GLU A 71 -0.22 -16.13 -18.80
CA GLU A 71 -1.68 -16.30 -18.82
C GLU A 71 -2.43 -15.03 -18.44
N LEU A 72 -1.84 -14.19 -17.60
CA LEU A 72 -2.41 -12.96 -17.06
C LEU A 72 -1.56 -11.76 -17.52
N PRO A 73 -1.85 -11.20 -18.70
CA PRO A 73 -1.03 -10.14 -19.30
C PRO A 73 -1.05 -8.81 -18.51
N GLU A 74 -1.94 -8.68 -17.54
CA GLU A 74 -2.00 -7.54 -16.64
C GLU A 74 -0.90 -7.57 -15.56
N LEU A 75 -0.22 -8.73 -15.37
CA LEU A 75 0.82 -8.88 -14.36
C LEU A 75 2.17 -8.34 -14.84
N LEU A 76 2.87 -7.67 -13.92
CA LEU A 76 4.27 -7.28 -14.03
C LEU A 76 5.01 -7.78 -12.79
N VAL A 77 6.13 -8.47 -12.97
CA VAL A 77 6.96 -8.93 -11.85
C VAL A 77 8.22 -8.06 -11.77
N LEU A 78 8.45 -7.49 -10.59
CA LEU A 78 9.65 -6.75 -10.24
C LEU A 78 10.33 -7.43 -9.05
N GLU A 79 11.64 -7.44 -9.03
CA GLU A 79 12.42 -8.10 -7.98
C GLU A 79 13.32 -7.09 -7.27
N HIS A 80 13.23 -7.08 -5.95
CA HIS A 80 14.20 -6.44 -5.08
C HIS A 80 15.12 -7.53 -4.51
N PRO A 81 16.45 -7.38 -4.58
CA PRO A 81 17.39 -8.47 -4.27
C PRO A 81 17.39 -8.88 -2.79
N GLU A 82 17.04 -7.97 -1.90
CA GLU A 82 17.10 -8.19 -0.45
C GLU A 82 15.72 -8.07 0.20
N PRO A 83 15.47 -8.78 1.33
CA PRO A 83 14.25 -8.62 2.11
C PRO A 83 14.11 -7.18 2.66
N ASN A 84 13.38 -6.35 1.94
CA ASN A 84 13.10 -4.97 2.29
C ASN A 84 11.73 -4.55 1.76
N TYR A 85 10.69 -4.72 2.58
CA TYR A 85 9.30 -4.47 2.24
C TYR A 85 9.08 -3.06 1.65
N GLY A 86 9.61 -2.02 2.32
CA GLY A 86 9.44 -0.64 1.89
C GLY A 86 10.12 -0.34 0.56
N ALA A 87 11.32 -0.88 0.34
CA ALA A 87 12.04 -0.71 -0.92
C ALA A 87 11.32 -1.41 -2.08
N ALA A 88 10.82 -2.63 -1.88
CA ALA A 88 10.05 -3.36 -2.88
C ALA A 88 8.73 -2.63 -3.20
N LEU A 89 8.02 -2.14 -2.18
CA LEU A 89 6.80 -1.37 -2.37
C LEU A 89 7.07 -0.06 -3.12
N LYS A 90 8.12 0.69 -2.76
CA LYS A 90 8.55 1.91 -3.46
C LYS A 90 8.91 1.63 -4.91
N LEU A 91 9.66 0.55 -5.18
CA LEU A 91 10.00 0.12 -6.54
C LEU A 91 8.73 -0.11 -7.37
N GLY A 92 7.77 -0.85 -6.85
CA GLY A 92 6.49 -1.11 -7.52
C GLY A 92 5.68 0.17 -7.77
N ILE A 93 5.59 1.06 -6.78
CA ILE A 93 4.89 2.35 -6.93
C ILE A 93 5.52 3.21 -8.03
N LEU A 94 6.84 3.29 -8.09
CA LEU A 94 7.55 4.08 -9.10
C LEU A 94 7.46 3.49 -10.51
N ALA A 95 7.27 2.17 -10.63
CA ALA A 95 7.03 1.49 -11.90
C ALA A 95 5.56 1.55 -12.37
N ALA A 96 4.65 2.00 -11.50
CA ALA A 96 3.23 2.09 -11.81
C ALA A 96 2.95 3.13 -12.91
N ARG A 97 2.12 2.74 -13.89
CA ARG A 97 1.72 3.58 -15.03
C ARG A 97 0.30 4.13 -14.91
N GLY A 98 -0.50 3.55 -14.02
CA GLY A 98 -1.89 3.95 -13.81
C GLY A 98 -2.02 5.37 -13.27
N ARG A 99 -3.15 6.01 -13.60
CA ARG A 99 -3.56 7.29 -13.01
C ARG A 99 -3.71 7.16 -11.49
N VAL A 100 -4.27 6.04 -11.05
CA VAL A 100 -4.38 5.65 -9.64
C VAL A 100 -3.39 4.54 -9.36
N VAL A 101 -2.71 4.62 -8.21
CA VAL A 101 -1.88 3.55 -7.67
C VAL A 101 -2.54 3.02 -6.41
N GLY A 102 -2.78 1.72 -6.36
CA GLY A 102 -3.19 1.00 -5.16
C GLY A 102 -2.01 0.21 -4.58
N CYS A 103 -1.97 0.09 -3.27
CA CYS A 103 -1.07 -0.82 -2.56
C CYS A 103 -1.92 -1.84 -1.80
N ASP A 104 -1.67 -3.10 -2.03
CA ASP A 104 -2.41 -4.21 -1.44
C ASP A 104 -1.47 -5.26 -0.84
N GLU A 105 -2.01 -6.21 -0.12
CA GLU A 105 -1.30 -7.35 0.47
C GLU A 105 -1.83 -8.63 -0.16
N ILE A 106 -0.93 -9.59 -0.46
CA ILE A 106 -1.30 -10.80 -1.21
C ILE A 106 -2.36 -11.67 -0.49
N ASP A 107 -2.40 -11.62 0.82
CA ASP A 107 -3.37 -12.34 1.65
C ASP A 107 -4.72 -11.63 1.76
N LEU A 108 -4.82 -10.37 1.38
CA LEU A 108 -6.06 -9.60 1.35
C LEU A 108 -6.65 -9.55 -0.07
N CYS A 109 -5.94 -8.96 -1.01
CA CYS A 109 -6.42 -8.71 -2.37
C CYS A 109 -7.86 -8.14 -2.36
N ASP A 110 -8.03 -7.00 -1.64
CA ASP A 110 -9.35 -6.43 -1.32
C ASP A 110 -9.86 -5.50 -2.44
N VAL A 111 -10.55 -6.08 -3.39
CA VAL A 111 -11.16 -5.32 -4.50
C VAL A 111 -12.25 -4.34 -4.03
N ASP A 112 -12.97 -4.64 -2.94
CA ASP A 112 -13.97 -3.72 -2.40
C ASP A 112 -13.34 -2.44 -1.86
N PHE A 113 -12.21 -2.56 -1.14
CA PHE A 113 -11.44 -1.38 -0.75
C PHE A 113 -11.10 -0.52 -1.97
N HIS A 114 -10.55 -1.12 -3.03
CA HIS A 114 -10.18 -0.37 -4.24
C HIS A 114 -11.37 0.25 -4.94
N LYS A 115 -12.52 -0.42 -5.01
CA LYS A 115 -13.79 0.16 -5.54
C LYS A 115 -14.21 1.41 -4.77
N ARG A 116 -14.19 1.35 -3.43
CA ARG A 116 -14.56 2.48 -2.56
C ARG A 116 -13.56 3.63 -2.66
N ALA A 117 -12.27 3.31 -2.70
CA ALA A 117 -11.20 4.30 -2.86
C ALA A 117 -11.28 5.01 -4.22
N LEU A 118 -11.45 4.25 -5.32
CA LEU A 118 -11.59 4.80 -6.67
C LEU A 118 -12.75 5.80 -6.77
N ARG A 119 -13.89 5.52 -6.12
CA ARG A 119 -15.03 6.47 -6.11
C ARG A 119 -14.62 7.82 -5.53
N ARG A 120 -13.91 7.85 -4.39
CA ARG A 120 -13.46 9.10 -3.75
C ARG A 120 -12.44 9.85 -4.60
N LEU A 121 -11.47 9.13 -5.17
CA LEU A 121 -10.45 9.69 -6.05
C LEU A 121 -11.04 10.23 -7.36
N ASP A 122 -12.02 9.56 -7.93
CA ASP A 122 -12.70 9.97 -9.15
C ASP A 122 -13.60 11.20 -8.96
N HIS A 123 -14.17 11.38 -7.77
CA HIS A 123 -14.98 12.54 -7.43
C HIS A 123 -14.16 13.74 -6.88
N ASP A 124 -12.82 13.66 -6.94
CA ASP A 124 -11.91 14.69 -6.42
C ASP A 124 -12.12 15.03 -4.93
N GLU A 125 -12.54 14.03 -4.14
CA GLU A 125 -12.71 14.21 -2.70
C GLU A 125 -11.37 14.27 -1.97
N CYS A 126 -10.37 13.53 -2.48
CA CYS A 126 -9.03 13.44 -1.90
C CYS A 126 -7.99 13.01 -2.94
N GLU A 127 -6.71 13.12 -2.61
CA GLU A 127 -5.60 12.60 -3.40
C GLU A 127 -5.13 11.22 -2.93
N MET A 128 -5.46 10.84 -1.69
CA MET A 128 -5.09 9.55 -1.12
C MET A 128 -6.19 8.99 -0.23
N VAL A 129 -6.43 7.69 -0.34
CA VAL A 129 -7.31 6.92 0.55
C VAL A 129 -6.48 5.86 1.27
N VAL A 130 -6.66 5.75 2.58
CA VAL A 130 -6.01 4.76 3.44
C VAL A 130 -7.08 3.86 4.04
N GLY A 131 -6.89 2.54 3.95
CA GLY A 131 -7.72 1.57 4.63
C GLY A 131 -7.34 1.48 6.10
N SER A 132 -8.23 1.87 6.99
CA SER A 132 -7.95 1.82 8.43
C SER A 132 -8.64 0.65 9.11
N LYS A 133 -7.84 -0.06 9.90
CA LYS A 133 -8.29 -1.13 10.80
C LYS A 133 -8.78 -0.61 12.15
N ALA A 134 -8.51 0.67 12.45
CA ALA A 134 -8.71 1.25 13.77
C ALA A 134 -9.86 2.27 13.83
N MET A 135 -10.42 2.67 12.68
CA MET A 135 -11.55 3.60 12.66
C MET A 135 -12.89 2.91 12.94
N PRO A 136 -13.94 3.65 13.36
CA PRO A 136 -15.28 3.11 13.51
C PRO A 136 -15.78 2.44 12.21
N GLY A 137 -16.39 1.26 12.34
CA GLY A 137 -16.89 0.47 11.20
C GLY A 137 -15.87 -0.51 10.62
N SER A 138 -14.61 -0.49 11.06
CA SER A 138 -13.65 -1.53 10.70
C SER A 138 -13.87 -2.80 11.53
N ARG A 139 -13.55 -3.95 10.93
CA ARG A 139 -13.57 -5.26 11.61
C ARG A 139 -12.16 -5.81 11.68
N ASP A 140 -11.50 -5.55 12.81
CA ASP A 140 -10.17 -6.05 13.10
C ASP A 140 -10.25 -7.34 13.93
N ARG A 141 -10.13 -8.50 13.27
CA ARG A 141 -10.13 -9.83 13.90
C ARG A 141 -8.75 -10.31 14.32
N ARG A 142 -7.72 -9.45 14.21
CA ARG A 142 -6.36 -9.79 14.63
C ARG A 142 -6.26 -9.96 16.15
N PRO A 143 -5.25 -10.72 16.64
CA PRO A 143 -4.99 -10.88 18.08
C PRO A 143 -4.88 -9.53 18.80
N LEU A 144 -5.37 -9.46 20.04
CA LEU A 144 -5.37 -8.23 20.87
C LEU A 144 -3.98 -7.59 20.97
N THR A 145 -2.92 -8.40 21.09
CA THR A 145 -1.54 -7.92 21.14
C THR A 145 -1.14 -7.09 19.92
N ARG A 146 -1.58 -7.47 18.71
CA ARG A 146 -1.35 -6.71 17.48
C ARG A 146 -2.19 -5.44 17.41
N ARG A 147 -3.44 -5.51 17.88
CA ARG A 147 -4.31 -4.32 17.95
C ARG A 147 -3.73 -3.27 18.90
N VAL A 148 -3.24 -3.70 20.06
CA VAL A 148 -2.57 -2.82 21.02
C VAL A 148 -1.28 -2.24 20.43
N ALA A 149 -0.42 -3.07 19.82
CA ALA A 149 0.81 -2.62 19.17
C ALA A 149 0.53 -1.55 18.10
N THR A 150 -0.50 -1.73 17.26
CA THR A 150 -0.92 -0.73 16.28
C THR A 150 -1.31 0.59 16.94
N LYS A 151 -2.10 0.56 18.01
CA LYS A 151 -2.50 1.77 18.76
C LYS A 151 -1.29 2.49 19.35
N VAL A 152 -0.34 1.74 19.93
CA VAL A 152 0.89 2.31 20.51
C VAL A 152 1.72 3.00 19.41
N ILE A 153 1.95 2.33 18.29
CA ILE A 153 2.73 2.90 17.17
C ILE A 153 2.03 4.16 16.62
N ASN A 154 0.72 4.12 16.41
CA ASN A 154 -0.02 5.28 15.93
C ASN A 154 0.03 6.46 16.93
N ARG A 155 -0.02 6.18 18.23
CA ARG A 155 0.14 7.21 19.27
C ARG A 155 1.54 7.83 19.25
N LEU A 156 2.57 7.02 19.08
CA LEU A 156 3.96 7.50 18.96
C LEU A 156 4.14 8.35 17.68
N LEU A 157 3.60 7.92 16.55
CA LEU A 157 3.60 8.68 15.31
C LEU A 157 2.88 10.03 15.48
N TRP A 158 1.72 10.02 16.13
CA TRP A 158 0.98 11.26 16.41
C TRP A 158 1.80 12.25 17.24
N VAL A 159 2.40 11.81 18.35
CA VAL A 159 3.23 12.67 19.22
C VAL A 159 4.47 13.16 18.48
N ALA A 160 5.12 12.28 17.72
CA ALA A 160 6.41 12.58 17.08
C ALA A 160 6.27 13.43 15.80
N THR A 161 5.18 13.25 15.02
CA THR A 161 5.03 13.86 13.69
C THR A 161 3.81 14.75 13.53
N GLY A 162 2.90 14.76 14.51
CA GLY A 162 1.61 15.45 14.41
C GLY A 162 0.57 14.73 13.53
N TYR A 163 0.85 13.52 13.06
CA TYR A 163 -0.08 12.74 12.24
C TYR A 163 -1.33 12.36 13.04
N ARG A 164 -2.51 12.73 12.52
CA ARG A 164 -3.80 12.54 13.22
C ARG A 164 -4.66 11.39 12.67
N GLY A 165 -4.17 10.65 11.68
CA GLY A 165 -4.88 9.49 11.16
C GLY A 165 -4.87 8.30 12.13
N THR A 166 -5.75 7.34 11.85
CA THR A 166 -5.95 6.15 12.70
C THR A 166 -5.12 4.96 12.27
N ASP A 167 -4.66 4.91 11.02
CA ASP A 167 -3.79 3.85 10.50
C ASP A 167 -2.85 4.39 9.40
N THR A 168 -1.63 3.85 9.35
CA THR A 168 -0.65 4.15 8.30
C THR A 168 -0.21 2.91 7.52
N HIS A 169 -0.54 1.70 8.03
CA HIS A 169 -0.08 0.43 7.47
C HIS A 169 -1.14 -0.32 6.66
N GLY A 170 -2.38 0.19 6.62
CA GLY A 170 -3.46 -0.43 5.84
C GLY A 170 -3.26 -0.30 4.33
N LEU A 171 -4.20 -0.88 3.58
CA LEU A 171 -4.30 -0.72 2.13
C LEU A 171 -4.31 0.75 1.74
N LYS A 172 -3.82 1.09 0.56
CA LYS A 172 -3.76 2.47 0.08
C LYS A 172 -4.18 2.55 -1.38
N ALA A 173 -4.82 3.65 -1.73
CA ALA A 173 -5.00 4.04 -3.13
C ALA A 173 -4.82 5.55 -3.26
N PHE A 174 -4.13 6.01 -4.29
CA PHE A 174 -3.83 7.41 -4.46
C PHE A 174 -3.65 7.82 -5.93
N LEU A 175 -3.82 9.09 -6.21
CA LEU A 175 -3.50 9.68 -7.51
C LEU A 175 -1.98 9.70 -7.71
N ARG A 176 -1.50 9.07 -8.80
CA ARG A 176 -0.05 8.93 -9.08
C ARG A 176 0.65 10.28 -9.17
N THR A 177 0.13 11.19 -9.99
CA THR A 177 0.80 12.46 -10.29
C THR A 177 1.10 13.32 -9.04
N PRO A 178 0.14 13.60 -8.13
CA PRO A 178 0.44 14.40 -6.96
C PRO A 178 1.28 13.65 -5.91
N LEU A 179 1.22 12.30 -5.88
CA LEU A 179 1.96 11.52 -4.89
C LEU A 179 3.37 11.12 -5.33
N GLU A 180 3.69 11.12 -6.63
CA GLU A 180 5.02 10.71 -7.12
C GLU A 180 6.17 11.50 -6.48
N PRO A 181 6.13 12.84 -6.36
CA PRO A 181 7.18 13.59 -5.65
C PRO A 181 7.31 13.16 -4.17
N VAL A 182 6.19 12.87 -3.52
CA VAL A 182 6.16 12.42 -2.12
C VAL A 182 6.81 11.03 -1.99
N VAL A 183 6.50 10.09 -2.90
CA VAL A 183 7.10 8.75 -2.94
C VAL A 183 8.62 8.84 -3.12
N ARG A 184 9.08 9.70 -4.03
CA ARG A 184 10.51 9.92 -4.26
C ARG A 184 11.23 10.49 -3.05
N ALA A 185 10.59 11.39 -2.30
CA ALA A 185 11.12 12.01 -1.10
C ALA A 185 11.15 11.08 0.13
N CYS A 186 10.46 9.93 0.10
CA CYS A 186 10.53 8.96 1.19
C CYS A 186 11.94 8.35 1.28
N VAL A 187 12.54 8.40 2.47
CA VAL A 187 13.90 7.91 2.76
C VAL A 187 13.93 6.71 3.69
N VAL A 188 12.84 6.47 4.42
CA VAL A 188 12.72 5.28 5.27
C VAL A 188 12.27 4.10 4.41
N ASP A 189 13.00 3.04 4.51
CA ASP A 189 12.68 1.74 3.91
C ASP A 189 12.09 0.77 4.96
N LYS A 190 11.95 -0.50 4.64
CA LYS A 190 11.39 -1.54 5.52
C LYS A 190 9.98 -1.23 6.00
N ASP A 191 9.73 -1.47 7.29
CA ASP A 191 8.39 -1.51 7.86
C ASP A 191 7.69 -0.12 7.91
N LEU A 192 8.43 0.99 7.95
CA LEU A 192 7.87 2.34 8.11
C LEU A 192 7.75 3.17 6.83
N PHE A 193 8.13 2.65 5.67
CA PHE A 193 7.92 3.33 4.38
C PHE A 193 6.46 3.77 4.19
N ALA A 194 5.53 2.85 4.48
CA ALA A 194 4.10 3.13 4.35
C ALA A 194 3.64 4.28 5.26
N SER A 195 4.20 4.36 6.48
CA SER A 195 3.91 5.45 7.42
C SER A 195 4.51 6.76 6.95
N GLU A 196 5.75 6.75 6.47
CA GLU A 196 6.40 7.96 5.91
C GLU A 196 5.60 8.53 4.74
N LEU A 197 5.17 7.66 3.82
CA LEU A 197 4.39 8.06 2.65
C LEU A 197 3.10 8.81 3.05
N VAL A 198 2.33 8.24 3.97
CA VAL A 198 1.05 8.84 4.42
C VAL A 198 1.29 10.16 5.15
N ILE A 199 2.30 10.22 6.04
CA ILE A 199 2.62 11.43 6.81
C ILE A 199 3.12 12.55 5.89
N ARG A 200 4.02 12.22 4.94
CA ARG A 200 4.51 13.20 3.97
C ARG A 200 3.41 13.70 3.03
N ALA A 201 2.50 12.82 2.60
CA ALA A 201 1.34 13.22 1.81
C ALA A 201 0.51 14.29 2.53
N GLY A 202 0.15 14.05 3.80
CA GLY A 202 -0.57 15.03 4.60
C GLY A 202 0.20 16.34 4.81
N ARG A 203 1.53 16.27 5.03
CA ARG A 203 2.39 17.47 5.17
C ARG A 203 2.55 18.26 3.87
N ALA A 204 2.48 17.59 2.73
CA ALA A 204 2.47 18.23 1.42
C ALA A 204 1.11 18.90 1.09
N GLY A 205 0.17 18.90 2.03
CA GLY A 205 -1.15 19.50 1.86
C GLY A 205 -2.12 18.65 1.04
N LEU A 206 -1.79 17.39 0.77
CA LEU A 206 -2.68 16.48 0.07
C LEU A 206 -3.79 16.00 1.01
N ARG A 207 -5.00 15.89 0.47
CA ARG A 207 -6.17 15.39 1.22
C ARG A 207 -6.06 13.87 1.35
N VAL A 208 -5.83 13.41 2.57
CA VAL A 208 -5.76 11.99 2.92
C VAL A 208 -7.05 11.60 3.64
N HIS A 209 -7.84 10.72 3.04
CA HIS A 209 -9.05 10.18 3.64
C HIS A 209 -8.82 8.76 4.14
N GLU A 210 -9.45 8.40 5.24
CA GLU A 210 -9.47 7.05 5.74
C GLU A 210 -10.84 6.40 5.50
N ILE A 211 -10.84 5.10 5.20
CA ILE A 211 -12.06 4.28 5.10
C ILE A 211 -11.88 2.99 5.89
N PRO A 212 -12.96 2.46 6.50
CA PRO A 212 -12.84 1.21 7.27
C PRO A 212 -12.55 0.03 6.35
N ILE A 213 -11.72 -0.89 6.84
CA ILE A 213 -11.45 -2.19 6.21
C ILE A 213 -11.69 -3.33 7.17
N GLU A 214 -11.96 -4.51 6.62
CA GLU A 214 -11.99 -5.76 7.37
C GLU A 214 -10.64 -6.45 7.21
N VAL A 215 -10.06 -6.90 8.31
CA VAL A 215 -8.81 -7.67 8.30
C VAL A 215 -8.97 -8.89 9.18
N GLU A 216 -8.77 -10.04 8.58
CA GLU A 216 -8.65 -11.31 9.25
C GLU A 216 -7.25 -11.85 9.01
N GLU A 217 -6.50 -12.04 10.07
CA GLU A 217 -5.15 -12.59 9.95
C GLU A 217 -5.21 -14.10 9.76
N GLN A 218 -4.86 -14.55 8.57
CA GLN A 218 -4.83 -15.97 8.23
C GLN A 218 -3.51 -16.66 8.65
N ARG A 219 -2.54 -15.91 9.19
CA ARG A 219 -1.19 -16.42 9.50
C ARG A 219 -0.86 -16.30 10.97
N SER A 220 -0.25 -17.35 11.51
CA SER A 220 0.42 -17.28 12.81
C SER A 220 1.63 -16.33 12.71
N PRO A 221 1.82 -15.42 13.68
CA PRO A 221 2.93 -14.47 13.64
C PRO A 221 4.28 -15.21 13.69
N PRO A 222 5.15 -15.06 12.69
CA PRO A 222 6.40 -15.82 12.61
C PRO A 222 7.45 -15.43 13.65
N ILE A 223 7.27 -14.32 14.38
CA ILE A 223 8.29 -13.83 15.35
C ILE A 223 7.59 -13.12 16.50
N ALA A 224 8.07 -13.37 17.73
CA ALA A 224 7.63 -12.65 18.92
C ALA A 224 7.75 -11.13 18.73
N LEU A 225 6.65 -10.39 18.90
CA LEU A 225 6.56 -8.92 18.76
C LEU A 225 7.69 -8.19 19.49
N VAL A 226 8.09 -8.69 20.65
CA VAL A 226 9.15 -8.11 21.51
C VAL A 226 10.49 -8.00 20.80
N ARG A 227 10.84 -8.96 19.92
CA ARG A 227 12.11 -8.93 19.16
C ARG A 227 12.15 -7.85 18.08
N ARG A 228 11.00 -7.30 17.67
CA ARG A 228 10.90 -6.24 16.68
C ARG A 228 11.01 -4.84 17.29
N VAL A 229 10.78 -4.67 18.58
CA VAL A 229 10.75 -3.36 19.26
C VAL A 229 12.01 -2.51 19.01
N PRO A 230 13.26 -3.02 19.16
CA PRO A 230 14.45 -2.19 18.92
C PRO A 230 14.57 -1.70 17.47
N ARG A 231 14.15 -2.54 16.51
CA ARG A 231 14.15 -2.17 15.08
C ARG A 231 13.12 -1.08 14.82
N VAL A 232 11.89 -1.27 15.29
CA VAL A 232 10.80 -0.29 15.14
C VAL A 232 11.16 1.04 15.79
N ALA A 233 11.79 1.04 16.96
CA ALA A 233 12.26 2.26 17.63
C ALA A 233 13.33 3.02 16.80
N ARG A 234 14.26 2.29 16.21
CA ARG A 234 15.30 2.89 15.32
C ARG A 234 14.68 3.48 14.05
N ASP A 235 13.77 2.73 13.43
CA ASP A 235 13.10 3.17 12.20
C ASP A 235 12.18 4.36 12.47
N LEU A 236 11.53 4.40 13.64
CA LEU A 236 10.74 5.54 14.11
C LEU A 236 11.64 6.78 14.32
N ALA A 237 12.81 6.62 14.93
CA ALA A 237 13.75 7.73 15.09
C ALA A 237 14.22 8.28 13.73
N ARG A 238 14.53 7.40 12.76
CA ARG A 238 14.85 7.78 11.37
C ARG A 238 13.70 8.52 10.70
N LEU A 239 12.48 7.99 10.84
CA LEU A 239 11.28 8.61 10.29
C LEU A 239 11.07 10.03 10.87
N VAL A 240 11.16 10.18 12.18
CA VAL A 240 11.04 11.50 12.85
C VAL A 240 12.11 12.45 12.37
N SER A 241 13.35 12.01 12.28
CA SER A 241 14.47 12.82 11.75
C SER A 241 14.21 13.23 10.30
N ALA A 242 13.83 12.28 9.43
CA ALA A 242 13.53 12.54 8.02
C ALA A 242 12.36 13.53 7.83
N ILE A 243 11.35 13.46 8.72
CA ILE A 243 10.18 14.33 8.63
C ILE A 243 10.41 15.71 9.25
N ARG A 244 11.23 15.82 10.30
CA ARG A 244 11.48 17.10 10.99
C ARG A 244 12.62 17.90 10.39
N PHE A 245 13.68 17.22 9.88
CA PHE A 245 14.93 17.84 9.48
C PHE A 245 15.31 17.58 8.03
N GLY A 246 14.59 16.71 7.31
CA GLY A 246 14.83 16.34 5.92
C GLY A 246 13.84 16.97 4.96
N GLY A 247 13.49 18.24 5.17
CA GLY A 247 12.63 19.05 4.29
C GLY A 247 13.43 19.75 3.22
#